data_4d842a06d1b1ddaa1d38f2bc4b39c8a9
#
_entry.id   4d842a06d1b1ddaa1d38f2bc4b39c8a9
#
_cell.length_a   1.000
_cell.length_b   1.000
_cell.length_c   1.000
_cell.angle_alpha   90.00
_cell.angle_beta   90.00
_cell.angle_gamma   90.00
#
_symmetry.space_group_name_H-M   'P 1'
#
loop_
_entity.id
_entity.type
_entity.pdbx_description
1 polymer ?
#
loop_
_entity_poly.entity_id
_entity_poly.type
_entity_poly.pdbx_seq_one_letter_code
_entity_poly.pdbx_strand_id
1 'polypeptide(L)'
;DYGKRLVNVYFNRFEEKLDTHGRKGMNFFFQDELHYDLSMHSWAEDMPEEFMKRKGYSILPYLPALFENIGAITPKIRLDYAEVVTHLSEERYFKPIFDWHNERGLIYGCDNNGRGLEPLQYLDYFRMISWFTAPGNDAPAKGSSFRQTKVSSSITHLYQRPRTWLEAFHSMGWDSNGEWLTSQLEHHMIAGGNLLCLHGLYYSTHGGWWEWAPPCFHFRMPYWPHMKKWLK
;
A
#
# COMPACT_ATOMS: atom_id res chain seq x y z
N ASP A 1 13.54 -7.44 -13.83
CA ASP A 1 12.37 -7.88 -13.05
C ASP A 1 12.63 -7.65 -11.55
N TYR A 2 12.24 -6.47 -11.09
CA TYR A 2 12.52 -6.01 -9.73
C TYR A 2 11.71 -6.78 -8.67
N GLY A 3 10.47 -7.09 -8.98
CA GLY A 3 9.60 -7.83 -8.07
C GLY A 3 10.12 -9.25 -7.81
N LYS A 4 10.56 -9.97 -8.82
CA LYS A 4 11.20 -11.29 -8.63
C LYS A 4 12.48 -11.18 -7.81
N ARG A 5 13.26 -10.14 -8.05
CA ARG A 5 14.47 -9.91 -7.25
C ARG A 5 14.13 -9.67 -5.79
N LEU A 6 13.11 -8.86 -5.51
CA LEU A 6 12.65 -8.61 -4.14
C LEU A 6 12.16 -9.89 -3.47
N VAL A 7 11.37 -10.70 -4.18
CA VAL A 7 10.95 -12.03 -3.69
C VAL A 7 12.16 -12.87 -3.29
N ASN A 8 13.15 -12.97 -4.16
CA ASN A 8 14.31 -13.83 -3.94
C ASN A 8 15.22 -13.33 -2.79
N VAL A 9 15.46 -12.02 -2.69
CA VAL A 9 16.43 -11.49 -1.72
C VAL A 9 15.82 -11.14 -0.37
N TYR A 10 14.50 -11.00 -0.31
CA TYR A 10 13.80 -10.60 0.91
C TYR A 10 12.82 -11.67 1.38
N PHE A 11 11.73 -11.93 0.68
CA PHE A 11 10.66 -12.79 1.16
C PHE A 11 11.10 -14.26 1.33
N ASN A 12 11.86 -14.81 0.41
CA ASN A 12 12.35 -16.19 0.52
C ASN A 12 13.25 -16.40 1.75
N ARG A 13 13.95 -15.38 2.22
CA ARG A 13 14.76 -15.48 3.46
C ARG A 13 13.92 -15.72 4.70
N PHE A 14 12.70 -15.19 4.74
CA PHE A 14 11.77 -15.47 5.83
C PHE A 14 11.27 -16.91 5.72
N GLU A 15 10.95 -17.36 4.51
CA GLU A 15 10.49 -18.70 4.26
C GLU A 15 11.53 -19.77 4.64
N GLU A 16 12.81 -19.53 4.32
CA GLU A 16 13.92 -20.42 4.68
C GLU A 16 14.14 -20.56 6.19
N LYS A 17 13.79 -19.53 6.98
CA LYS A 17 14.04 -19.48 8.41
C LYS A 17 12.82 -19.79 9.26
N LEU A 18 11.63 -19.64 8.72
CA LEU A 18 10.37 -19.82 9.40
C LEU A 18 9.67 -21.01 8.77
N ASP A 19 9.25 -21.98 9.59
CA ASP A 19 8.42 -23.07 9.11
C ASP A 19 7.07 -22.53 8.61
N THR A 20 6.99 -22.28 7.33
CA THR A 20 5.79 -21.74 6.66
C THR A 20 4.72 -22.81 6.46
N HIS A 21 5.07 -24.10 6.48
CA HIS A 21 4.12 -25.20 6.35
C HIS A 21 3.14 -25.26 7.53
N GLY A 22 3.60 -24.88 8.70
CA GLY A 22 2.75 -24.76 9.88
C GLY A 22 2.18 -23.37 10.11
N ARG A 23 2.55 -22.38 9.32
CA ARG A 23 2.23 -20.94 9.51
C ARG A 23 2.47 -20.43 10.93
N LYS A 24 3.40 -21.07 11.63
CA LYS A 24 3.73 -20.71 13.00
C LYS A 24 4.56 -19.44 13.01
N GLY A 25 3.89 -18.32 13.20
CA GLY A 25 4.51 -17.03 13.45
C GLY A 25 4.59 -16.07 12.27
N MET A 26 4.40 -16.52 11.02
CA MET A 26 4.36 -15.62 9.87
C MET A 26 3.05 -15.77 9.11
N ASN A 27 2.20 -14.75 9.15
CA ASN A 27 0.90 -14.77 8.50
C ASN A 27 0.64 -13.57 7.60
N PHE A 28 1.47 -12.52 7.68
CA PHE A 28 1.34 -11.34 6.85
C PHE A 28 2.66 -10.63 6.62
N PHE A 29 2.71 -9.89 5.53
CA PHE A 29 3.66 -8.79 5.28
C PHE A 29 2.88 -7.50 5.06
N PHE A 30 3.52 -6.41 5.33
CA PHE A 30 2.98 -5.08 5.18
C PHE A 30 3.98 -4.22 4.41
N GLN A 31 3.49 -3.42 3.51
CA GLN A 31 4.27 -2.45 2.77
C GLN A 31 3.79 -1.05 3.14
N ASP A 32 4.64 -0.38 3.88
CA ASP A 32 4.42 0.93 4.41
C ASP A 32 4.74 1.99 3.36
N GLU A 33 3.86 2.95 3.22
CA GLU A 33 3.98 4.17 2.40
C GLU A 33 4.75 3.98 1.08
N LEU A 34 4.41 2.94 0.33
CA LEU A 34 5.05 2.72 -0.97
C LEU A 34 4.97 3.99 -1.80
N HIS A 35 6.11 4.60 -1.99
CA HIS A 35 6.26 5.73 -2.88
C HIS A 35 6.86 5.25 -4.19
N TYR A 36 6.00 4.86 -5.08
CA TYR A 36 6.38 4.39 -6.41
C TYR A 36 6.18 5.55 -7.39
N ASP A 37 7.20 6.35 -7.58
CA ASP A 37 7.13 7.55 -8.43
C ASP A 37 6.94 7.17 -9.92
N LEU A 38 5.75 6.72 -10.25
CA LEU A 38 5.32 6.48 -11.61
C LEU A 38 4.86 7.81 -12.20
N SER A 39 5.80 8.60 -12.63
CA SER A 39 5.54 9.87 -13.29
C SER A 39 5.61 9.73 -14.81
N MET A 40 5.26 10.77 -15.52
CA MET A 40 5.46 10.88 -16.97
C MET A 40 6.94 10.85 -17.36
N HIS A 41 7.86 10.80 -16.39
CA HIS A 41 9.30 10.78 -16.60
C HIS A 41 9.95 9.46 -16.16
N SER A 42 9.17 8.46 -15.72
CA SER A 42 9.66 7.13 -15.37
C SER A 42 10.16 6.42 -16.62
N TRP A 43 11.37 5.91 -16.60
CA TRP A 43 11.99 5.30 -17.77
C TRP A 43 12.66 3.97 -17.44
N ALA A 44 12.38 2.94 -18.21
CA ALA A 44 13.10 1.68 -18.21
C ALA A 44 14.05 1.64 -19.43
N GLU A 45 15.18 0.93 -19.30
CA GLU A 45 16.16 0.82 -20.39
C GLU A 45 15.54 0.28 -21.69
N ASP A 46 14.63 -0.66 -21.58
CA ASP A 46 13.90 -1.28 -22.69
C ASP A 46 12.55 -0.62 -23.01
N MET A 47 12.32 0.59 -22.51
CA MET A 47 11.08 1.32 -22.77
C MET A 47 10.78 1.49 -24.27
N PRO A 48 11.74 1.82 -25.14
CA PRO A 48 11.46 1.96 -26.58
C PRO A 48 10.93 0.67 -27.22
N GLU A 49 11.51 -0.46 -26.89
CA GLU A 49 11.13 -1.77 -27.38
C GLU A 49 9.75 -2.20 -26.86
N GLU A 50 9.53 -2.07 -25.56
CA GLU A 50 8.24 -2.40 -24.92
C GLU A 50 7.11 -1.50 -25.40
N PHE A 51 7.39 -0.22 -25.61
CA PHE A 51 6.42 0.72 -26.17
C PHE A 51 6.07 0.34 -27.62
N MET A 52 7.07 0.10 -28.47
CA MET A 52 6.87 -0.33 -29.85
C MET A 52 6.03 -1.62 -29.91
N LYS A 53 6.37 -2.59 -29.08
CA LYS A 53 5.66 -3.88 -29.01
C LYS A 53 4.20 -3.74 -28.64
N ARG A 54 3.86 -2.83 -27.73
CA ARG A 54 2.52 -2.65 -27.17
C ARG A 54 1.68 -1.67 -27.96
N LYS A 55 2.29 -0.67 -28.54
CA LYS A 55 1.59 0.46 -29.22
C LYS A 55 1.74 0.45 -30.75
N GLY A 56 2.68 -0.31 -31.27
CA GLY A 56 2.89 -0.46 -32.71
C GLY A 56 3.62 0.72 -33.38
N TYR A 57 4.18 1.64 -32.58
CA TYR A 57 4.98 2.76 -33.09
C TYR A 57 6.07 3.16 -32.09
N SER A 58 7.12 3.83 -32.59
CA SER A 58 8.22 4.30 -31.74
C SER A 58 7.84 5.53 -30.93
N ILE A 59 8.13 5.52 -29.63
CA ILE A 59 7.97 6.69 -28.76
C ILE A 59 9.07 7.74 -29.00
N LEU A 60 10.25 7.33 -29.48
CA LEU A 60 11.44 8.19 -29.54
C LEU A 60 11.22 9.55 -30.23
N PRO A 61 10.55 9.65 -31.40
CA PRO A 61 10.26 10.93 -32.02
C PRO A 61 9.31 11.83 -31.21
N TYR A 62 8.59 11.24 -30.26
CA TYR A 62 7.54 11.90 -29.50
C TYR A 62 7.93 12.17 -28.03
N LEU A 63 9.18 11.90 -27.65
CA LEU A 63 9.64 12.17 -26.27
C LEU A 63 9.36 13.61 -25.78
N PRO A 64 9.46 14.65 -26.62
CA PRO A 64 9.10 16.01 -26.19
C PRO A 64 7.66 16.11 -25.70
N ALA A 65 6.72 15.28 -26.20
CA ALA A 65 5.33 15.29 -25.76
C ALA A 65 5.15 14.98 -24.28
N LEU A 66 6.09 14.25 -23.67
CA LEU A 66 6.04 13.93 -22.23
C LEU A 66 6.28 15.16 -21.35
N PHE A 67 7.00 16.15 -21.87
CA PHE A 67 7.42 17.36 -21.16
C PHE A 67 6.58 18.57 -21.54
N GLU A 68 6.25 18.71 -22.81
CA GLU A 68 5.56 19.88 -23.35
C GLU A 68 4.43 19.51 -24.33
N ASN A 69 3.61 20.47 -24.69
CA ASN A 69 2.56 20.25 -25.69
C ASN A 69 3.13 20.45 -27.09
N ILE A 70 3.25 19.38 -27.85
CA ILE A 70 3.73 19.39 -29.24
C ILE A 70 2.58 19.35 -30.26
N GLY A 71 1.36 19.62 -29.85
CA GLY A 71 0.17 19.67 -30.72
C GLY A 71 -0.83 18.55 -30.41
N ALA A 72 -1.76 18.33 -31.34
CA ALA A 72 -2.91 17.44 -31.15
C ALA A 72 -2.56 15.98 -30.79
N ILE A 73 -1.33 15.52 -31.07
CA ILE A 73 -0.87 14.18 -30.76
C ILE A 73 -0.49 14.00 -29.29
N THR A 74 -0.21 15.09 -28.56
CA THR A 74 0.31 15.05 -27.19
C THR A 74 -0.54 14.21 -26.23
N PRO A 75 -1.88 14.37 -26.16
CA PRO A 75 -2.70 13.58 -25.25
C PRO A 75 -2.59 12.07 -25.51
N LYS A 76 -2.56 11.67 -26.79
CA LYS A 76 -2.42 10.28 -27.18
C LYS A 76 -1.08 9.71 -26.72
N ILE A 77 0.02 10.43 -26.97
CA ILE A 77 1.36 9.97 -26.56
C ILE A 77 1.44 9.80 -25.05
N ARG A 78 0.94 10.75 -24.29
CA ARG A 78 0.93 10.69 -22.82
C ARG A 78 0.09 9.53 -22.30
N LEU A 79 -1.07 9.30 -22.89
CA LEU A 79 -1.91 8.16 -22.51
C LEU A 79 -1.24 6.83 -22.83
N ASP A 80 -0.72 6.66 -24.05
CA ASP A 80 -0.04 5.43 -24.45
C ASP A 80 1.21 5.15 -23.59
N TYR A 81 1.96 6.20 -23.25
CA TYR A 81 3.11 6.10 -22.37
C TYR A 81 2.71 5.69 -20.95
N ALA A 82 1.73 6.37 -20.36
CA ALA A 82 1.22 6.04 -19.03
C ALA A 82 0.74 4.59 -18.95
N GLU A 83 0.04 4.11 -19.98
CA GLU A 83 -0.43 2.74 -20.06
C GLU A 83 0.72 1.73 -20.13
N VAL A 84 1.77 2.00 -20.90
CA VAL A 84 2.96 1.12 -20.96
C VAL A 84 3.68 1.10 -19.61
N VAL A 85 3.91 2.24 -18.98
CA VAL A 85 4.54 2.32 -17.64
C VAL A 85 3.72 1.55 -16.61
N THR A 86 2.41 1.71 -16.63
CA THR A 86 1.49 0.99 -15.73
C THR A 86 1.62 -0.53 -15.90
N HIS A 87 1.55 -1.02 -17.14
CA HIS A 87 1.69 -2.46 -17.43
C HIS A 87 3.05 -3.02 -17.00
N LEU A 88 4.14 -2.29 -17.29
CA LEU A 88 5.48 -2.72 -16.89
C LEU A 88 5.63 -2.77 -15.36
N SER A 89 5.02 -1.83 -14.66
CA SER A 89 5.01 -1.82 -13.19
C SER A 89 4.25 -3.00 -12.62
N GLU A 90 3.09 -3.32 -13.18
CA GLU A 90 2.33 -4.52 -12.79
C GLU A 90 3.13 -5.79 -13.02
N GLU A 91 3.65 -5.99 -14.22
CA GLU A 91 4.35 -7.21 -14.61
C GLU A 91 5.68 -7.41 -13.87
N ARG A 92 6.42 -6.33 -13.62
CA ARG A 92 7.81 -6.37 -13.14
C ARG A 92 7.97 -6.12 -11.66
N TYR A 93 6.96 -5.60 -11.00
CA TYR A 93 6.99 -5.30 -9.58
C TYR A 93 5.82 -5.93 -8.83
N PHE A 94 4.61 -5.47 -9.07
CA PHE A 94 3.46 -5.83 -8.24
C PHE A 94 3.07 -7.31 -8.36
N LYS A 95 2.91 -7.80 -9.58
CA LYS A 95 2.44 -9.17 -9.82
C LYS A 95 3.35 -10.24 -9.21
N PRO A 96 4.67 -10.24 -9.38
CA PRO A 96 5.54 -11.26 -8.77
C PRO A 96 5.45 -11.30 -7.25
N ILE A 97 5.30 -10.14 -6.60
CA ILE A 97 5.16 -10.04 -5.14
C ILE A 97 3.78 -10.54 -4.71
N PHE A 98 2.74 -10.11 -5.41
CA PHE A 98 1.38 -10.58 -5.15
C PHE A 98 1.24 -12.09 -5.31
N ASP A 99 1.76 -12.66 -6.41
CA ASP A 99 1.69 -14.09 -6.69
C ASP A 99 2.37 -14.89 -5.57
N TRP A 100 3.56 -14.45 -5.12
CA TRP A 100 4.30 -15.10 -4.05
C TRP A 100 3.48 -15.17 -2.73
N HIS A 101 2.81 -14.08 -2.37
CA HIS A 101 1.97 -14.03 -1.17
C HIS A 101 0.70 -14.85 -1.32
N ASN A 102 0.04 -14.70 -2.47
CA ASN A 102 -1.24 -15.36 -2.75
C ASN A 102 -1.11 -16.88 -2.81
N GLU A 103 -0.05 -17.39 -3.43
CA GLU A 103 0.25 -18.83 -3.49
C GLU A 103 0.47 -19.46 -2.11
N ARG A 104 0.96 -18.68 -1.16
CA ARG A 104 1.21 -19.08 0.23
C ARG A 104 0.03 -18.80 1.17
N GLY A 105 -1.00 -18.15 0.67
CA GLY A 105 -2.13 -17.69 1.47
C GLY A 105 -1.73 -16.69 2.57
N LEU A 106 -0.65 -15.94 2.35
CA LEU A 106 -0.19 -14.90 3.23
C LEU A 106 -0.93 -13.60 2.95
N ILE A 107 -1.20 -12.83 3.99
CA ILE A 107 -1.72 -11.48 3.84
C ILE A 107 -0.59 -10.56 3.39
N TYR A 108 -0.86 -9.79 2.33
CA TYR A 108 0.00 -8.70 1.89
C TYR A 108 -0.80 -7.41 1.95
N GLY A 109 -0.57 -6.65 3.01
CA GLY A 109 -1.22 -5.38 3.27
C GLY A 109 -0.41 -4.20 2.75
N CYS A 110 -1.07 -3.07 2.63
CA CYS A 110 -0.40 -1.81 2.30
C CYS A 110 -1.13 -0.61 2.92
N ASP A 111 -0.36 0.44 3.13
CA ASP A 111 -0.91 1.77 3.25
C ASP A 111 -0.14 2.71 2.31
N ASN A 112 -0.61 2.87 1.14
CA ASN A 112 0.10 3.62 0.14
C ASN A 112 -0.11 5.13 0.31
N ASN A 113 0.94 5.86 0.01
CA ASN A 113 0.93 7.32 -0.02
C ASN A 113 -0.21 7.85 -0.92
N GLY A 114 -0.75 9.03 -0.59
CA GLY A 114 -1.90 9.60 -1.31
C GLY A 114 -3.25 8.99 -0.96
N ARG A 115 -3.30 7.81 -0.43
CA ARG A 115 -4.50 7.15 0.15
C ARG A 115 -5.72 7.17 -0.78
N GLY A 116 -5.48 7.13 -2.11
CA GLY A 116 -6.54 7.18 -3.12
C GLY A 116 -7.23 8.53 -3.26
N LEU A 117 -6.74 9.59 -2.62
CA LEU A 117 -7.24 10.95 -2.81
C LEU A 117 -6.64 11.61 -4.05
N GLU A 118 -5.51 11.11 -4.49
CA GLU A 118 -4.80 11.53 -5.70
C GLU A 118 -4.65 10.32 -6.64
N PRO A 119 -5.68 10.02 -7.44
CA PRO A 119 -5.73 8.79 -8.24
C PRO A 119 -4.61 8.69 -9.28
N LEU A 120 -3.99 9.81 -9.66
CA LEU A 120 -2.89 9.84 -10.62
C LEU A 120 -1.50 9.63 -9.98
N GLN A 121 -1.43 9.51 -8.67
CA GLN A 121 -0.14 9.39 -7.96
C GLN A 121 0.70 8.17 -8.41
N TYR A 122 0.03 7.10 -8.84
CA TYR A 122 0.65 5.88 -9.38
C TYR A 122 0.26 5.64 -10.83
N LEU A 123 -0.09 6.69 -11.59
CA LEU A 123 -0.73 6.65 -12.91
C LEU A 123 -2.13 5.98 -12.89
N ASP A 124 -2.34 4.96 -12.07
CA ASP A 124 -3.64 4.35 -11.82
C ASP A 124 -3.65 3.70 -10.41
N TYR A 125 -4.03 4.48 -9.42
CA TYR A 125 -4.06 4.04 -8.02
C TYR A 125 -4.93 2.80 -7.81
N PHE A 126 -6.15 2.80 -8.35
CA PHE A 126 -7.09 1.70 -8.19
C PHE A 126 -6.54 0.38 -8.74
N ARG A 127 -5.88 0.46 -9.87
CA ARG A 127 -5.28 -0.70 -10.52
C ARG A 127 -4.06 -1.22 -9.78
N MET A 128 -3.17 -0.32 -9.34
CA MET A 128 -1.95 -0.71 -8.62
C MET A 128 -2.25 -1.35 -7.27
N ILE A 129 -3.17 -0.78 -6.50
CA ILE A 129 -3.52 -1.28 -5.17
C ILE A 129 -4.28 -2.61 -5.22
N SER A 130 -4.85 -2.98 -6.35
CA SER A 130 -5.47 -4.29 -6.53
C SER A 130 -4.47 -5.47 -6.44
N TRP A 131 -3.18 -5.21 -6.58
CA TRP A 131 -2.10 -6.19 -6.43
C TRP A 131 -1.69 -6.47 -4.99
N PHE A 132 -2.51 -6.09 -4.02
CA PHE A 132 -2.39 -6.49 -2.62
C PHE A 132 -3.51 -7.45 -2.26
N THR A 133 -3.23 -8.41 -1.36
CA THR A 133 -4.28 -9.31 -0.85
C THR A 133 -5.13 -8.62 0.22
N ALA A 134 -4.61 -7.54 0.79
CA ALA A 134 -5.31 -6.66 1.72
C ALA A 134 -5.03 -5.20 1.34
N PRO A 135 -5.69 -4.67 0.29
CA PRO A 135 -5.63 -3.23 -0.02
C PRO A 135 -5.96 -2.39 1.19
N GLY A 136 -5.21 -1.32 1.41
CA GLY A 136 -5.38 -0.56 2.63
C GLY A 136 -4.91 0.87 2.55
N ASN A 137 -4.99 1.51 3.69
CA ASN A 137 -4.55 2.89 3.87
C ASN A 137 -4.09 3.12 5.30
N ASP A 138 -3.19 4.07 5.44
CA ASP A 138 -2.92 4.73 6.68
C ASP A 138 -4.16 5.53 7.11
N ALA A 139 -4.58 5.31 8.32
CA ALA A 139 -5.79 5.91 8.89
C ALA A 139 -5.46 6.65 10.20
N PRO A 140 -4.69 7.76 10.13
CA PRO A 140 -4.43 8.56 11.31
C PRO A 140 -5.74 9.12 11.86
N ALA A 141 -5.86 9.17 13.16
CA ALA A 141 -7.09 9.63 13.77
C ALA A 141 -7.42 11.10 13.47
N LYS A 142 -6.40 11.93 13.46
CA LYS A 142 -6.57 13.34 13.07
C LYS A 142 -6.38 13.47 11.56
N GLY A 143 -7.48 13.69 10.85
CA GLY A 143 -7.48 13.93 9.42
C GLY A 143 -7.75 12.70 8.55
N SER A 144 -7.88 11.50 9.12
CA SER A 144 -8.38 10.38 8.37
C SER A 144 -9.85 10.62 8.01
N SER A 145 -10.15 10.44 6.75
CA SER A 145 -11.51 10.61 6.28
C SER A 145 -12.14 9.25 6.01
N PHE A 146 -13.44 9.17 6.23
CA PHE A 146 -14.27 8.05 5.77
C PHE A 146 -13.96 7.69 4.31
N ARG A 147 -13.75 8.70 3.47
CA ARG A 147 -13.44 8.52 2.06
C ARG A 147 -12.15 7.72 1.81
N GLN A 148 -11.08 7.96 2.58
CA GLN A 148 -9.82 7.22 2.40
C GLN A 148 -10.02 5.72 2.63
N THR A 149 -10.60 5.34 3.77
CA THR A 149 -10.91 3.94 4.05
C THR A 149 -11.93 3.38 3.05
N LYS A 150 -12.89 4.20 2.61
CA LYS A 150 -13.87 3.78 1.60
C LYS A 150 -13.24 3.52 0.24
N VAL A 151 -12.22 4.26 -0.16
CA VAL A 151 -11.46 3.97 -1.39
C VAL A 151 -10.81 2.59 -1.29
N SER A 152 -10.07 2.32 -0.20
CA SER A 152 -9.41 1.02 0.01
C SER A 152 -10.39 -0.14 0.05
N SER A 153 -11.50 0.00 0.79
CA SER A 153 -12.53 -1.03 0.85
C SER A 153 -13.27 -1.23 -0.47
N SER A 154 -13.42 -0.19 -1.27
CA SER A 154 -14.01 -0.30 -2.61
C SER A 154 -13.11 -1.10 -3.55
N ILE A 155 -11.79 -0.89 -3.50
CA ILE A 155 -10.82 -1.70 -4.24
C ILE A 155 -10.89 -3.16 -3.77
N THR A 156 -10.91 -3.37 -2.45
CA THR A 156 -11.07 -4.70 -1.84
C THR A 156 -12.29 -5.44 -2.39
N HIS A 157 -13.44 -4.78 -2.42
CA HIS A 157 -14.69 -5.38 -2.93
C HIS A 157 -14.64 -5.60 -4.44
N LEU A 158 -14.18 -4.62 -5.22
CA LEU A 158 -14.11 -4.69 -6.68
C LEU A 158 -13.24 -5.87 -7.16
N TYR A 159 -12.12 -6.08 -6.49
CA TYR A 159 -11.16 -7.14 -6.82
C TYR A 159 -11.31 -8.39 -5.95
N GLN A 160 -12.40 -8.51 -5.18
CA GLN A 160 -12.73 -9.66 -4.33
C GLN A 160 -11.58 -10.04 -3.37
N ARG A 161 -10.94 -9.05 -2.77
CA ARG A 161 -9.91 -9.28 -1.77
C ARG A 161 -10.54 -9.57 -0.41
N PRO A 162 -9.94 -10.45 0.43
CA PRO A 162 -10.57 -10.87 1.68
C PRO A 162 -10.53 -9.81 2.79
N ARG A 163 -9.60 -8.86 2.70
CA ARG A 163 -9.32 -7.91 3.78
C ARG A 163 -9.07 -6.51 3.25
N THR A 164 -9.50 -5.52 4.05
CA THR A 164 -9.11 -4.12 3.92
C THR A 164 -8.20 -3.78 5.08
N TRP A 165 -6.94 -3.50 4.80
CA TRP A 165 -5.92 -3.13 5.77
C TRP A 165 -6.14 -1.71 6.30
N LEU A 166 -5.94 -1.53 7.60
CA LEU A 166 -5.92 -0.22 8.24
C LEU A 166 -4.69 -0.13 9.14
N GLU A 167 -3.76 0.74 8.81
CA GLU A 167 -2.84 1.24 9.81
C GLU A 167 -3.55 2.31 10.62
N ALA A 168 -3.71 2.09 11.89
CA ALA A 168 -4.63 2.91 12.66
C ALA A 168 -3.99 3.53 13.89
N PHE A 169 -4.43 4.75 14.17
CA PHE A 169 -4.24 5.51 15.39
C PHE A 169 -2.90 6.23 15.56
N HIS A 170 -2.00 6.20 14.58
CA HIS A 170 -0.82 7.05 14.69
C HIS A 170 -1.22 8.54 14.83
N SER A 171 -0.40 9.30 15.52
CA SER A 171 -0.60 10.75 15.72
C SER A 171 -1.89 11.17 16.43
N MET A 172 -2.55 10.26 17.15
CA MET A 172 -3.73 10.61 17.96
C MET A 172 -3.40 11.46 19.19
N GLY A 173 -2.20 11.35 19.73
CA GLY A 173 -1.77 12.02 20.95
C GLY A 173 -1.78 11.09 22.17
N TRP A 174 -1.03 11.49 23.20
CA TRP A 174 -0.94 10.77 24.47
C TRP A 174 -2.21 10.84 25.31
N ASP A 175 -3.05 11.80 25.05
CA ASP A 175 -4.33 12.03 25.70
C ASP A 175 -5.48 11.20 25.09
N SER A 176 -5.19 10.33 24.15
CA SER A 176 -6.17 9.45 23.53
C SER A 176 -6.80 8.52 24.57
N ASN A 177 -8.10 8.52 24.66
CA ASN A 177 -8.87 7.66 25.55
C ASN A 177 -9.62 6.57 24.79
N GLY A 178 -10.14 5.59 25.53
CA GLY A 178 -10.81 4.43 24.93
C GLY A 178 -12.08 4.78 24.16
N GLU A 179 -12.83 5.78 24.57
CA GLU A 179 -14.03 6.25 23.88
C GLU A 179 -13.69 6.81 22.51
N TRP A 180 -12.67 7.66 22.44
CA TRP A 180 -12.22 8.23 21.18
C TRP A 180 -11.64 7.16 20.23
N LEU A 181 -10.79 6.25 20.74
CA LEU A 181 -10.26 5.14 19.97
C LEU A 181 -11.39 4.27 19.40
N THR A 182 -12.40 3.96 20.20
CA THR A 182 -13.58 3.19 19.79
C THR A 182 -14.34 3.90 18.69
N SER A 183 -14.65 5.17 18.86
CA SER A 183 -15.36 5.97 17.87
C SER A 183 -14.63 6.02 16.52
N GLN A 184 -13.29 6.16 16.53
CA GLN A 184 -12.51 6.15 15.29
C GLN A 184 -12.49 4.77 14.65
N LEU A 185 -12.35 3.70 15.43
CA LEU A 185 -12.40 2.33 14.93
C LEU A 185 -13.75 2.03 14.27
N GLU A 186 -14.85 2.34 14.94
CA GLU A 186 -16.21 2.17 14.41
C GLU A 186 -16.38 2.90 13.06
N HIS A 187 -15.89 4.13 12.98
CA HIS A 187 -15.90 4.91 11.75
C HIS A 187 -15.20 4.20 10.58
N HIS A 188 -14.02 3.65 10.84
CA HIS A 188 -13.26 2.90 9.82
C HIS A 188 -13.91 1.57 9.47
N MET A 189 -14.48 0.86 10.45
CA MET A 189 -15.21 -0.38 10.22
C MET A 189 -16.46 -0.17 9.36
N ILE A 190 -17.24 0.89 9.64
CA ILE A 190 -18.38 1.29 8.80
C ILE A 190 -17.94 1.62 7.37
N ALA A 191 -16.76 2.21 7.21
CA ALA A 191 -16.17 2.45 5.89
C ALA A 191 -15.69 1.17 5.17
N GLY A 192 -15.63 0.04 5.86
CA GLY A 192 -15.27 -1.28 5.31
C GLY A 192 -13.87 -1.77 5.66
N GLY A 193 -13.16 -1.09 6.58
CA GLY A 193 -11.91 -1.59 7.14
C GLY A 193 -12.15 -2.81 8.02
N ASN A 194 -11.39 -3.89 7.86
CA ASN A 194 -11.61 -5.13 8.60
C ASN A 194 -10.32 -5.87 8.99
N LEU A 195 -9.17 -5.26 8.79
CA LEU A 195 -7.88 -5.77 9.26
C LEU A 195 -7.09 -4.62 9.89
N LEU A 196 -7.07 -4.61 11.21
CA LEU A 196 -6.49 -3.53 11.99
C LEU A 196 -5.02 -3.80 12.29
N CYS A 197 -4.15 -2.88 11.89
CA CYS A 197 -2.76 -2.79 12.28
C CYS A 197 -2.59 -1.56 13.18
N LEU A 198 -2.37 -1.78 14.47
CA LEU A 198 -2.24 -0.68 15.42
C LEU A 198 -0.86 -0.03 15.31
N HIS A 199 -0.84 1.26 15.08
CA HIS A 199 0.38 2.06 15.17
C HIS A 199 0.43 2.77 16.53
N GLY A 200 1.38 2.38 17.40
CA GLY A 200 2.36 1.34 17.13
C GLY A 200 2.87 0.73 18.41
N LEU A 201 3.65 -0.33 18.26
CA LEU A 201 4.35 -0.97 19.36
C LEU A 201 5.81 -0.49 19.35
N TYR A 202 6.16 0.40 20.26
CA TYR A 202 7.50 0.98 20.32
C TYR A 202 8.46 0.13 21.14
N TYR A 203 9.70 0.08 20.69
CA TYR A 203 10.77 -0.66 21.37
C TYR A 203 11.00 -0.15 22.80
N SER A 204 10.95 1.16 23.01
CA SER A 204 11.16 1.80 24.30
C SER A 204 10.24 3.01 24.46
N THR A 205 9.83 3.26 25.70
CA THR A 205 9.11 4.48 26.10
C THR A 205 9.99 5.40 26.97
N HIS A 206 11.31 5.22 26.93
CA HIS A 206 12.26 6.03 27.65
C HIS A 206 12.96 7.05 26.74
N GLY A 207 13.10 8.27 27.23
CA GLY A 207 13.76 9.36 26.52
C GLY A 207 12.91 10.00 25.44
N GLY A 208 13.40 11.08 24.83
CA GLY A 208 12.64 11.86 23.86
C GLY A 208 12.61 11.32 22.43
N TRP A 209 13.16 10.14 22.20
CA TRP A 209 13.30 9.54 20.86
C TRP A 209 12.24 8.51 20.51
N TRP A 210 11.44 8.11 21.48
CA TRP A 210 10.57 6.98 21.39
C TRP A 210 9.25 7.30 20.68
N GLU A 211 8.98 8.58 20.40
CA GLU A 211 7.64 8.92 20.02
C GLU A 211 7.51 10.22 19.24
N TRP A 212 7.14 10.12 18.00
CA TRP A 212 6.66 11.23 17.20
C TRP A 212 5.18 11.10 16.81
N ALA A 213 4.61 9.89 16.92
CA ALA A 213 3.28 9.56 16.45
C ALA A 213 2.46 8.74 17.48
N PRO A 214 2.21 9.27 18.70
CA PRO A 214 1.43 8.56 19.73
C PRO A 214 0.04 8.17 19.22
N PRO A 215 -0.60 7.16 19.81
CA PRO A 215 -0.28 6.46 21.06
C PRO A 215 0.65 5.27 20.90
N CYS A 216 1.13 4.73 22.04
CA CYS A 216 1.87 3.48 22.07
C CYS A 216 0.99 2.33 22.55
N PHE A 217 0.77 1.32 21.74
CA PHE A 217 0.02 0.11 22.10
C PHE A 217 0.96 -0.95 22.68
N HIS A 218 1.48 -0.66 23.85
CA HIS A 218 2.53 -1.45 24.50
C HIS A 218 2.03 -2.04 25.82
N PHE A 219 2.54 -3.21 26.21
CA PHE A 219 2.13 -3.91 27.44
C PHE A 219 2.40 -3.13 28.74
N ARG A 220 3.21 -2.08 28.72
CA ARG A 220 3.43 -1.18 29.85
C ARG A 220 2.45 -0.02 29.93
N MET A 221 1.59 0.14 28.94
CA MET A 221 0.58 1.20 28.94
C MET A 221 -0.60 0.81 29.82
N PRO A 222 -1.20 1.78 30.56
CA PRO A 222 -2.28 1.50 31.50
C PRO A 222 -3.51 0.80 30.90
N TYR A 223 -3.80 1.03 29.62
CA TYR A 223 -4.95 0.44 28.93
C TYR A 223 -4.66 -0.97 28.37
N TRP A 224 -3.40 -1.43 28.37
CA TRP A 224 -3.04 -2.75 27.81
C TRP A 224 -3.87 -3.92 28.36
N PRO A 225 -4.16 -4.04 29.67
CA PRO A 225 -4.99 -5.12 30.20
C PRO A 225 -6.41 -5.14 29.62
N HIS A 226 -6.87 -4.02 29.09
CA HIS A 226 -8.23 -3.88 28.54
C HIS A 226 -8.28 -4.12 27.02
N MET A 227 -7.14 -4.14 26.33
CA MET A 227 -7.04 -4.27 24.86
C MET A 227 -7.77 -5.53 24.35
N LYS A 228 -7.60 -6.66 25.02
CA LYS A 228 -8.28 -7.90 24.63
C LYS A 228 -9.80 -7.80 24.64
N LYS A 229 -10.36 -7.03 25.56
CA LYS A 229 -11.79 -6.81 25.65
C LYS A 229 -12.26 -5.80 24.62
N TRP A 230 -11.45 -4.77 24.38
CA TRP A 230 -11.75 -3.74 23.41
C TRP A 230 -11.71 -4.23 21.96
N LEU A 231 -10.78 -5.15 21.63
CA LEU A 231 -10.63 -5.71 20.28
C LEU A 231 -11.56 -6.91 19.99
N LYS A 232 -12.42 -7.32 20.91
CA LYS A 232 -13.45 -8.35 20.73
C LYS A 232 -14.77 -7.76 20.25
#